data_9395fec625f8ef7a239b0c4f04af6fd3
#
_entry.id   9395fec625f8ef7a239b0c4f04af6fd3
#
_cell.length_a   1.000
_cell.length_b   1.000
_cell.length_c   1.000
_cell.angle_alpha   90.00
_cell.angle_beta   90.00
_cell.angle_gamma   90.00
#
_symmetry.space_group_name_H-M   'P 1'
#
loop_
_entity.id
_entity.type
_entity.pdbx_description
1 polymer ?
#
loop_
_entity_poly.entity_id
_entity_poly.type
_entity_poly.pdbx_seq_one_letter_code
_entity_poly.pdbx_strand_id
1 'polypeptide(L)'
;HFNKQRIKSFKELINEYLILDGYYRKGQGRRTDLTSVKSNRGSSRDMVSKDLGISSSQLRRLVYIYNSKPEFIELLDKGILTVNQSYLQIQREEKEKESRESNTSVKSDSTKNSSWRFYQKSSHDMSELTDGEVQTIFTSPPYWNKRKYSEEEGLGNEKTSEEFIINLSEHLRDCKRVLNDRGSFFLNLGDTFYNGNLQNVPHRVILKLQEQGWILRNTIIWSKTNPKPSSSKSNLTPSYEFIFHLTKSMEYDYYPTLTKLSEKTKPSLPPRHRSVNGEYSNSISPYIPNIKGKNMGDYWNEDIVRTSVANQKLNIEGEHPAPFPEEIITLPILQTSKEFELILDPFMGSGTVGRVCDKLGRSFVGYDLRKFI
;
A
#
# COMPACT_ATOMS: atom_id res chain seq x y z
N HIS A 1 -19.12 24.29 44.37
CA HIS A 1 -18.43 23.00 44.40
C HIS A 1 -18.50 22.40 43.02
N PHE A 2 -17.46 22.61 42.19
CA PHE A 2 -17.28 21.92 40.93
C PHE A 2 -16.64 20.57 41.21
N ASN A 3 -17.43 19.48 41.19
CA ASN A 3 -16.94 18.13 41.21
C ASN A 3 -16.35 17.83 39.80
N LYS A 4 -15.04 18.13 39.61
CA LYS A 4 -14.32 17.65 38.43
C LYS A 4 -14.26 16.14 38.56
N GLN A 5 -15.05 15.39 37.78
CA GLN A 5 -14.91 13.94 37.67
C GLN A 5 -13.46 13.65 37.27
N ARG A 6 -12.75 12.99 38.16
CA ARG A 6 -11.37 12.53 37.91
C ARG A 6 -11.40 11.55 36.73
N ILE A 7 -10.55 11.77 35.75
CA ILE A 7 -10.35 10.81 34.64
C ILE A 7 -9.73 9.55 35.27
N LYS A 8 -10.42 8.42 35.14
CA LYS A 8 -9.93 7.12 35.63
C LYS A 8 -8.78 6.63 34.75
N SER A 9 -7.78 5.97 35.37
CA SER A 9 -6.75 5.25 34.64
C SER A 9 -7.31 4.02 33.95
N PHE A 10 -6.60 3.48 32.96
CA PHE A 10 -7.01 2.25 32.26
C PHE A 10 -7.01 1.06 33.23
N LYS A 11 -6.09 1.03 34.19
CA LYS A 11 -6.06 0.03 35.28
C LYS A 11 -7.30 0.09 36.16
N GLU A 12 -7.74 1.29 36.54
CA GLU A 12 -8.97 1.49 37.29
C GLU A 12 -10.19 1.03 36.49
N LEU A 13 -10.28 1.37 35.20
CA LEU A 13 -11.35 0.94 34.30
C LEU A 13 -11.44 -0.58 34.15
N ILE A 14 -10.31 -1.27 34.04
CA ILE A 14 -10.27 -2.76 34.00
C ILE A 14 -10.72 -3.36 35.31
N ASN A 15 -10.28 -2.85 36.44
CA ASN A 15 -10.68 -3.38 37.76
C ASN A 15 -12.19 -3.22 37.97
N GLU A 16 -12.76 -2.09 37.65
CA GLU A 16 -14.23 -1.87 37.70
C GLU A 16 -14.98 -2.78 36.74
N TYR A 17 -14.44 -2.97 35.50
CA TYR A 17 -15.00 -3.92 34.55
C TYR A 17 -15.10 -5.33 35.13
N LEU A 18 -14.05 -5.84 35.75
CA LEU A 18 -14.04 -7.19 36.33
C LEU A 18 -15.11 -7.37 37.45
N ILE A 19 -15.31 -6.34 38.26
CA ILE A 19 -16.35 -6.33 39.30
C ILE A 19 -17.75 -6.31 38.67
N LEU A 20 -18.01 -5.41 37.76
CA LEU A 20 -19.31 -5.23 37.13
C LEU A 20 -19.71 -6.39 36.20
N ASP A 21 -18.76 -6.97 35.44
CA ASP A 21 -19.01 -8.14 34.60
C ASP A 21 -19.39 -9.37 35.47
N GLY A 22 -18.74 -9.55 36.63
CA GLY A 22 -19.09 -10.58 37.61
C GLY A 22 -20.49 -10.38 38.21
N TYR A 23 -20.90 -9.13 38.44
CA TYR A 23 -22.23 -8.81 38.97
C TYR A 23 -23.33 -9.07 37.90
N TYR A 24 -23.13 -8.60 36.67
CA TYR A 24 -24.11 -8.78 35.59
C TYR A 24 -24.23 -10.22 35.10
N ARG A 25 -23.14 -11.02 35.12
CA ARG A 25 -23.20 -12.46 34.81
C ARG A 25 -23.95 -13.27 35.87
N LYS A 26 -23.77 -13.00 37.15
CA LYS A 26 -24.53 -13.64 38.24
C LYS A 26 -26.03 -13.29 38.18
N GLY A 27 -26.42 -12.13 37.68
CA GLY A 27 -27.80 -11.72 37.51
C GLY A 27 -28.56 -12.42 36.38
N GLN A 28 -27.88 -13.02 35.45
CA GLN A 28 -28.49 -13.74 34.29
C GLN A 28 -28.86 -15.20 34.64
N GLY A 29 -28.45 -15.74 35.77
CA GLY A 29 -28.61 -17.16 36.15
C GLY A 29 -29.88 -17.52 36.94
N ARG A 30 -30.84 -16.59 37.19
CA ARG A 30 -32.09 -16.87 37.91
C ARG A 30 -33.26 -16.07 37.36
N ARG A 31 -33.97 -16.64 36.37
CA ARG A 31 -35.40 -16.55 36.17
C ARG A 31 -35.83 -17.35 34.95
N THR A 32 -36.23 -18.59 35.20
CA THR A 32 -37.23 -19.32 34.41
C THR A 32 -38.55 -19.02 35.10
N ASP A 33 -39.37 -18.32 34.42
CA ASP A 33 -40.80 -18.10 34.47
C ASP A 33 -41.14 -16.61 34.46
N LEU A 34 -41.60 -16.21 33.35
CA LEU A 34 -42.76 -15.39 33.09
C LEU A 34 -42.71 -14.86 31.63
N THR A 35 -43.74 -15.25 30.93
CA THR A 35 -44.25 -14.81 29.63
C THR A 35 -43.87 -13.43 29.14
N SER A 36 -43.43 -13.43 27.84
CA SER A 36 -43.67 -12.39 26.83
C SER A 36 -43.54 -10.91 27.23
N VAL A 37 -42.30 -10.42 27.29
CA VAL A 37 -41.97 -9.06 26.85
C VAL A 37 -40.64 -9.12 26.14
N LYS A 38 -40.59 -8.81 24.82
CA LYS A 38 -39.35 -8.58 24.09
C LYS A 38 -38.66 -7.38 24.72
N SER A 39 -37.81 -7.62 25.72
CA SER A 39 -36.91 -6.60 26.23
C SER A 39 -35.70 -6.49 25.33
N ASN A 40 -35.50 -5.38 24.68
CA ASN A 40 -34.27 -4.89 24.09
C ASN A 40 -33.20 -4.76 25.23
N ARG A 41 -32.70 -5.86 25.79
CA ARG A 41 -31.58 -5.85 26.73
C ARG A 41 -30.30 -5.99 25.92
N GLY A 42 -29.51 -4.90 25.84
CA GLY A 42 -28.15 -4.90 25.34
C GLY A 42 -27.31 -5.99 26.04
N SER A 43 -26.20 -6.41 25.43
CA SER A 43 -25.31 -7.40 26.03
C SER A 43 -24.80 -6.90 27.40
N SER A 44 -24.39 -7.82 28.31
CA SER A 44 -23.80 -7.44 29.61
C SER A 44 -22.68 -6.41 29.45
N ARG A 45 -21.91 -6.50 28.37
CA ARG A 45 -20.84 -5.53 28.03
C ARG A 45 -21.37 -4.13 27.71
N ASP A 46 -22.54 -4.02 27.06
CA ASP A 46 -23.13 -2.70 26.76
C ASP A 46 -23.60 -2.02 28.04
N MET A 47 -24.09 -2.78 28.99
CA MET A 47 -24.46 -2.27 30.33
C MET A 47 -23.22 -1.78 31.07
N VAL A 48 -22.17 -2.61 31.13
CA VAL A 48 -20.89 -2.25 31.78
C VAL A 48 -20.24 -1.03 31.12
N SER A 49 -20.24 -0.95 29.78
CA SER A 49 -19.64 0.20 29.08
C SER A 49 -20.34 1.51 29.40
N LYS A 50 -21.68 1.46 29.57
CA LYS A 50 -22.49 2.61 29.98
C LYS A 50 -22.15 3.04 31.41
N ASP A 51 -22.01 2.11 32.34
CA ASP A 51 -21.66 2.40 33.74
C ASP A 51 -20.24 2.97 33.87
N LEU A 52 -19.30 2.49 33.02
CA LEU A 52 -17.94 2.98 32.99
C LEU A 52 -17.77 4.31 32.22
N GLY A 53 -18.81 4.76 31.50
CA GLY A 53 -18.78 6.00 30.73
C GLY A 53 -17.86 5.94 29.50
N ILE A 54 -17.59 4.74 28.93
CA ILE A 54 -16.78 4.53 27.73
C ILE A 54 -17.57 3.79 26.65
N SER A 55 -17.15 3.88 25.39
CA SER A 55 -17.85 3.16 24.33
C SER A 55 -17.65 1.63 24.44
N SER A 56 -18.67 0.84 24.03
CA SER A 56 -18.57 -0.63 24.00
C SER A 56 -17.40 -1.13 23.15
N SER A 57 -17.05 -0.39 22.09
CA SER A 57 -15.89 -0.68 21.25
C SER A 57 -14.56 -0.46 21.99
N GLN A 58 -14.45 0.61 22.76
CA GLN A 58 -13.26 0.90 23.57
C GLN A 58 -13.11 -0.12 24.70
N LEU A 59 -14.21 -0.46 25.40
CA LEU A 59 -14.21 -1.49 26.42
C LEU A 59 -13.76 -2.84 25.86
N ARG A 60 -14.28 -3.25 24.69
CA ARG A 60 -13.89 -4.50 24.04
C ARG A 60 -12.37 -4.57 23.77
N ARG A 61 -11.77 -3.49 23.26
CA ARG A 61 -10.33 -3.44 23.00
C ARG A 61 -9.51 -3.47 24.29
N LEU A 62 -9.93 -2.74 25.33
CA LEU A 62 -9.26 -2.75 26.62
C LEU A 62 -9.27 -4.13 27.27
N VAL A 63 -10.42 -4.82 27.26
CA VAL A 63 -10.56 -6.18 27.78
C VAL A 63 -9.70 -7.17 27.01
N TYR A 64 -9.66 -7.02 25.66
CA TYR A 64 -8.80 -7.86 24.84
C TYR A 64 -7.31 -7.64 25.17
N ILE A 65 -6.86 -6.37 25.29
CA ILE A 65 -5.49 -6.03 25.67
C ILE A 65 -5.14 -6.63 27.03
N TYR A 66 -6.03 -6.47 28.01
CA TYR A 66 -5.82 -7.00 29.37
C TYR A 66 -5.68 -8.53 29.39
N ASN A 67 -6.49 -9.24 28.60
CA ASN A 67 -6.45 -10.71 28.55
C ASN A 67 -5.23 -11.24 27.78
N SER A 68 -4.79 -10.54 26.73
CA SER A 68 -3.67 -10.98 25.89
C SER A 68 -2.31 -10.51 26.42
N LYS A 69 -2.21 -9.25 26.89
CA LYS A 69 -0.97 -8.62 27.38
C LYS A 69 -1.26 -7.61 28.49
N PRO A 70 -1.46 -8.08 29.73
CA PRO A 70 -1.80 -7.19 30.86
C PRO A 70 -0.76 -6.11 31.13
N GLU A 71 0.52 -6.34 30.78
CA GLU A 71 1.59 -5.35 30.90
C GLU A 71 1.38 -4.10 30.05
N PHE A 72 0.59 -4.19 28.97
CA PHE A 72 0.28 -3.04 28.13
C PHE A 72 -0.64 -2.03 28.82
N ILE A 73 -1.39 -2.43 29.85
CA ILE A 73 -2.23 -1.51 30.62
C ILE A 73 -1.40 -0.42 31.31
N GLU A 74 -0.21 -0.77 31.82
CA GLU A 74 0.69 0.21 32.42
C GLU A 74 1.28 1.18 31.37
N LEU A 75 1.53 0.70 30.15
CA LEU A 75 2.00 1.56 29.05
C LEU A 75 0.91 2.51 28.56
N LEU A 76 -0.35 2.07 28.61
CA LEU A 76 -1.52 2.93 28.34
C LEU A 76 -1.66 4.04 29.39
N ASP A 77 -1.53 3.70 30.68
CA ASP A 77 -1.63 4.66 31.79
C ASP A 77 -0.49 5.67 31.78
N LYS A 78 0.71 5.28 31.33
CA LYS A 78 1.86 6.16 31.12
C LYS A 78 1.77 7.00 29.84
N GLY A 79 0.74 6.78 28.99
CA GLY A 79 0.58 7.47 27.72
C GLY A 79 1.61 7.11 26.64
N ILE A 80 2.37 6.01 26.84
CA ILE A 80 3.39 5.52 25.89
C ILE A 80 2.73 4.88 24.69
N LEU A 81 1.61 4.15 24.91
CA LEU A 81 0.81 3.53 23.86
C LEU A 81 -0.63 4.03 23.93
N THR A 82 -1.32 4.00 22.80
CA THR A 82 -2.77 4.18 22.76
C THR A 82 -3.48 2.84 22.73
N VAL A 83 -4.75 2.78 23.15
CA VAL A 83 -5.60 1.58 23.09
C VAL A 83 -5.59 0.94 21.69
N ASN A 84 -5.62 1.77 20.64
CA ASN A 84 -5.62 1.27 19.27
C ASN A 84 -4.26 0.67 18.85
N GLN A 85 -3.16 1.32 19.23
CA GLN A 85 -1.80 0.80 18.94
C GLN A 85 -1.56 -0.53 19.65
N SER A 86 -1.89 -0.62 20.94
CA SER A 86 -1.78 -1.85 21.73
C SER A 86 -2.61 -3.00 21.15
N TYR A 87 -3.85 -2.72 20.76
CA TYR A 87 -4.73 -3.71 20.15
C TYR A 87 -4.19 -4.25 18.83
N LEU A 88 -3.71 -3.37 17.94
CA LEU A 88 -3.15 -3.77 16.65
C LEU A 88 -1.82 -4.51 16.78
N GLN A 89 -0.99 -4.13 17.76
CA GLN A 89 0.27 -4.82 18.03
C GLN A 89 0.04 -6.25 18.48
N ILE A 90 -0.89 -6.47 19.43
CA ILE A 90 -1.23 -7.82 19.90
C ILE A 90 -1.78 -8.67 18.75
N GLN A 91 -2.68 -8.13 17.94
CA GLN A 91 -3.22 -8.86 16.79
C GLN A 91 -2.14 -9.28 15.77
N ARG A 92 -1.12 -8.43 15.55
CA ARG A 92 0.02 -8.80 14.71
C ARG A 92 0.82 -9.96 15.29
N GLU A 93 1.16 -9.88 16.57
CA GLU A 93 1.94 -10.92 17.26
C GLU A 93 1.19 -12.26 17.34
N GLU A 94 -0.13 -12.23 17.55
CA GLU A 94 -0.98 -13.44 17.54
C GLU A 94 -1.01 -14.06 16.12
N LYS A 95 -1.18 -13.25 15.08
CA LYS A 95 -1.16 -13.70 13.68
C LYS A 95 0.21 -14.28 13.28
N GLU A 96 1.30 -13.65 13.75
CA GLU A 96 2.66 -14.17 13.54
C GLU A 96 2.89 -15.50 14.30
N LYS A 97 2.33 -15.63 15.50
CA LYS A 97 2.40 -16.85 16.30
C LYS A 97 1.59 -17.99 15.67
N GLU A 98 0.36 -17.70 15.24
CA GLU A 98 -0.48 -18.66 14.49
C GLU A 98 0.20 -19.12 13.19
N SER A 99 0.88 -18.20 12.49
CA SER A 99 1.68 -18.52 11.31
C SER A 99 2.88 -19.42 11.62
N ARG A 100 3.51 -19.28 12.80
CA ARG A 100 4.62 -20.12 13.25
C ARG A 100 4.13 -21.49 13.75
N GLU A 101 3.01 -21.55 14.44
CA GLU A 101 2.42 -22.79 14.99
C GLU A 101 1.78 -23.64 13.89
N SER A 102 1.19 -23.02 12.86
CA SER A 102 0.70 -23.73 11.67
C SER A 102 1.81 -24.37 10.84
N ASN A 103 3.04 -23.83 10.92
CA ASN A 103 4.22 -24.42 10.28
C ASN A 103 4.78 -25.66 10.99
N THR A 104 4.30 -25.99 12.19
CA THR A 104 4.82 -27.15 12.96
C THR A 104 3.93 -28.39 12.92
N SER A 105 2.71 -28.33 12.38
CA SER A 105 1.72 -29.42 12.50
C SER A 105 1.04 -29.92 11.22
N VAL A 106 1.56 -29.59 10.02
CA VAL A 106 0.98 -30.15 8.78
C VAL A 106 2.07 -30.77 7.91
N LYS A 107 2.19 -32.09 8.01
CA LYS A 107 2.68 -32.91 6.90
C LYS A 107 1.53 -33.11 5.92
N SER A 108 1.76 -32.76 4.63
CA SER A 108 0.96 -33.07 3.45
C SER A 108 -0.41 -32.36 3.32
N ASP A 109 -0.46 -31.17 2.67
CA ASP A 109 -1.14 -30.99 1.40
C ASP A 109 -0.83 -29.59 0.83
N SER A 110 -0.48 -29.54 -0.46
CA SER A 110 -0.25 -28.37 -1.34
C SER A 110 -0.23 -26.99 -0.67
N THR A 111 0.88 -26.64 -0.01
CA THR A 111 1.13 -25.30 0.49
C THR A 111 1.37 -24.35 -0.68
N LYS A 112 0.50 -23.37 -0.87
CA LYS A 112 0.80 -22.16 -1.63
C LYS A 112 1.87 -21.37 -0.86
N ASN A 113 3.13 -21.74 -1.02
CA ASN A 113 4.24 -20.93 -0.54
C ASN A 113 4.50 -19.84 -1.57
N SER A 114 4.73 -18.60 -1.11
CA SER A 114 5.30 -17.57 -1.98
C SER A 114 6.58 -18.13 -2.61
N SER A 115 6.67 -18.10 -3.93
CA SER A 115 7.80 -18.66 -4.68
C SER A 115 8.56 -17.54 -5.37
N TRP A 116 9.90 -17.65 -5.36
CA TRP A 116 10.77 -16.80 -6.16
C TRP A 116 11.25 -17.57 -7.38
N ARG A 117 11.13 -16.93 -8.55
CA ARG A 117 11.73 -17.39 -9.80
C ARG A 117 12.62 -16.30 -10.36
N PHE A 118 13.80 -16.64 -10.77
CA PHE A 118 14.73 -15.72 -11.39
C PHE A 118 15.26 -16.30 -12.70
N TYR A 119 15.24 -15.47 -13.74
CA TYR A 119 15.76 -15.83 -15.06
C TYR A 119 16.86 -14.86 -15.46
N GLN A 120 18.10 -15.40 -15.61
CA GLN A 120 19.25 -14.62 -16.09
C GLN A 120 19.20 -14.53 -17.61
N LYS A 121 18.27 -13.73 -18.13
CA LYS A 121 18.08 -13.49 -19.57
C LYS A 121 17.32 -12.18 -19.78
N SER A 122 17.24 -11.75 -21.03
CA SER A 122 16.37 -10.63 -21.42
C SER A 122 14.91 -11.00 -21.25
N SER A 123 14.12 -10.08 -20.68
CA SER A 123 12.66 -10.20 -20.58
C SER A 123 11.91 -9.87 -21.89
N HIS A 124 12.64 -9.67 -22.98
CA HIS A 124 12.02 -9.52 -24.30
C HIS A 124 11.25 -10.79 -24.72
N ASP A 125 11.69 -11.94 -24.24
CA ASP A 125 11.02 -13.23 -24.36
C ASP A 125 10.82 -13.83 -22.96
N MET A 126 9.56 -13.95 -22.52
CA MET A 126 9.17 -14.54 -21.25
C MET A 126 8.38 -15.85 -21.46
N SER A 127 8.82 -16.69 -22.39
CA SER A 127 8.20 -17.97 -22.75
C SER A 127 8.04 -18.96 -21.59
N GLU A 128 8.80 -18.75 -20.48
CA GLU A 128 8.64 -19.52 -19.24
C GLU A 128 7.36 -19.19 -18.47
N LEU A 129 6.70 -18.07 -18.80
CA LEU A 129 5.46 -17.64 -18.20
C LEU A 129 4.30 -17.91 -19.16
N THR A 130 3.22 -18.46 -18.60
CA THR A 130 1.97 -18.66 -19.35
C THR A 130 1.20 -17.35 -19.53
N ASP A 131 0.31 -17.29 -20.50
CA ASP A 131 -0.54 -16.14 -20.73
C ASP A 131 -1.41 -15.85 -19.50
N GLY A 132 -1.43 -14.59 -19.05
CA GLY A 132 -2.24 -14.15 -17.92
C GLY A 132 -1.80 -14.66 -16.55
N GLU A 133 -0.59 -15.20 -16.40
CA GLU A 133 -0.10 -15.75 -15.13
C GLU A 133 0.22 -14.66 -14.08
N VAL A 134 0.59 -13.47 -14.51
CA VAL A 134 1.05 -12.37 -13.66
C VAL A 134 -0.11 -11.47 -13.28
N GLN A 135 -0.26 -11.19 -11.98
CA GLN A 135 -1.31 -10.28 -11.49
C GLN A 135 -0.86 -8.81 -11.50
N THR A 136 0.40 -8.54 -11.14
CA THR A 136 0.94 -7.17 -11.12
C THR A 136 2.35 -7.14 -11.67
N ILE A 137 2.64 -6.17 -12.52
CA ILE A 137 3.99 -5.86 -12.97
C ILE A 137 4.40 -4.54 -12.33
N PHE A 138 5.59 -4.49 -11.73
CA PHE A 138 6.23 -3.24 -11.32
C PHE A 138 7.66 -3.25 -11.80
N THR A 139 8.08 -2.20 -12.53
CA THR A 139 9.44 -2.14 -13.06
C THR A 139 9.93 -0.72 -13.28
N SER A 140 11.27 -0.59 -13.29
CA SER A 140 12.00 0.61 -13.67
C SER A 140 13.11 0.21 -14.64
N PRO A 141 12.88 0.27 -15.96
CA PRO A 141 13.88 -0.10 -16.96
C PRO A 141 15.06 0.88 -16.94
N PRO A 142 16.17 0.56 -17.63
CA PRO A 142 17.23 1.54 -17.90
C PRO A 142 16.67 2.81 -18.52
N TYR A 143 17.18 3.99 -18.10
CA TYR A 143 16.73 5.27 -18.65
C TYR A 143 17.66 5.70 -19.78
N TRP A 144 17.08 6.25 -20.83
CA TRP A 144 17.85 6.74 -21.97
C TRP A 144 18.91 7.78 -21.57
N ASN A 145 20.15 7.56 -22.01
CA ASN A 145 21.28 8.49 -21.87
C ASN A 145 21.56 8.98 -20.42
N LYS A 146 21.11 8.24 -19.38
CA LYS A 146 21.41 8.62 -17.99
C LYS A 146 22.64 7.96 -17.43
N ARG A 147 22.96 6.75 -17.87
CA ARG A 147 24.11 5.95 -17.39
C ARG A 147 24.53 4.95 -18.46
N LYS A 148 25.81 4.60 -18.47
CA LYS A 148 26.28 3.42 -19.23
C LYS A 148 25.93 2.19 -18.40
N TYR A 149 24.94 1.42 -18.83
CA TYR A 149 24.51 0.21 -18.12
C TYR A 149 25.30 -1.03 -18.52
N SER A 150 25.93 -1.05 -19.71
CA SER A 150 26.86 -2.05 -20.21
C SER A 150 27.73 -1.42 -21.29
N GLU A 151 28.86 -2.09 -21.65
CA GLU A 151 29.67 -1.70 -22.80
C GLU A 151 29.09 -2.21 -24.13
N GLU A 152 28.10 -3.10 -24.07
CA GLU A 152 27.43 -3.70 -25.23
C GLU A 152 26.10 -2.97 -25.57
N GLU A 153 25.59 -3.21 -26.77
CA GLU A 153 24.32 -2.70 -27.25
C GLU A 153 23.16 -3.19 -26.34
N GLY A 154 22.54 -2.26 -25.61
CA GLY A 154 21.44 -2.54 -24.68
C GLY A 154 20.54 -1.33 -24.48
N LEU A 155 19.36 -1.56 -23.89
CA LEU A 155 18.40 -0.50 -23.56
C LEU A 155 19.06 0.61 -22.73
N GLY A 156 18.84 1.86 -23.13
CA GLY A 156 19.38 3.07 -22.50
C GLY A 156 20.61 3.64 -23.19
N ASN A 157 21.20 2.92 -24.16
CA ASN A 157 22.40 3.32 -24.90
C ASN A 157 22.10 3.73 -26.36
N GLU A 158 20.85 3.81 -26.75
CA GLU A 158 20.44 4.17 -28.10
C GLU A 158 20.93 5.57 -28.50
N LYS A 159 21.19 5.79 -29.77
CA LYS A 159 21.69 7.07 -30.29
C LYS A 159 20.65 8.19 -30.16
N THR A 160 19.38 7.85 -30.24
CA THR A 160 18.27 8.81 -30.17
C THR A 160 17.21 8.38 -29.16
N SER A 161 16.49 9.36 -28.63
CA SER A 161 15.34 9.08 -27.75
C SER A 161 14.22 8.32 -28.49
N GLU A 162 14.10 8.51 -29.79
CA GLU A 162 13.15 7.80 -30.66
C GLU A 162 13.43 6.30 -30.70
N GLU A 163 14.67 5.93 -30.97
CA GLU A 163 15.10 4.53 -30.98
C GLU A 163 14.87 3.88 -29.61
N PHE A 164 15.21 4.57 -28.53
CA PHE A 164 14.95 4.10 -27.17
C PHE A 164 13.46 3.83 -26.91
N ILE A 165 12.58 4.76 -27.30
CA ILE A 165 11.13 4.65 -27.11
C ILE A 165 10.59 3.42 -27.85
N ILE A 166 11.03 3.23 -29.09
CA ILE A 166 10.64 2.07 -29.91
C ILE A 166 11.16 0.79 -29.24
N ASN A 167 12.44 0.71 -28.94
CA ASN A 167 13.07 -0.48 -28.37
C ASN A 167 12.45 -0.85 -27.02
N LEU A 168 12.24 0.12 -26.13
CA LEU A 168 11.61 -0.15 -24.83
C LEU A 168 10.16 -0.62 -25.00
N SER A 169 9.37 0.01 -25.89
CA SER A 169 7.98 -0.39 -26.09
C SER A 169 7.86 -1.79 -26.69
N GLU A 170 8.77 -2.18 -27.57
CA GLU A 170 8.83 -3.55 -28.11
C GLU A 170 9.28 -4.54 -27.03
N HIS A 171 10.27 -4.18 -26.21
CA HIS A 171 10.76 -5.00 -25.12
C HIS A 171 9.62 -5.30 -24.09
N LEU A 172 8.75 -4.34 -23.85
CA LEU A 172 7.61 -4.48 -22.93
C LEU A 172 6.40 -5.19 -23.57
N ARG A 173 6.47 -5.60 -24.85
CA ARG A 173 5.35 -6.25 -25.55
C ARG A 173 4.88 -7.52 -24.85
N ASP A 174 5.82 -8.36 -24.42
CA ASP A 174 5.49 -9.65 -23.79
C ASP A 174 4.88 -9.47 -22.38
N CYS A 175 5.10 -8.33 -21.74
CA CYS A 175 4.42 -7.96 -20.50
C CYS A 175 2.89 -7.98 -20.65
N LYS A 176 2.37 -7.64 -21.85
CA LYS A 176 0.94 -7.65 -22.11
C LYS A 176 0.37 -9.07 -22.19
N ARG A 177 1.13 -10.02 -22.73
CA ARG A 177 0.74 -11.43 -22.83
C ARG A 177 0.67 -12.07 -21.44
N VAL A 178 1.74 -11.91 -20.65
CA VAL A 178 1.84 -12.58 -19.34
C VAL A 178 0.98 -11.94 -18.25
N LEU A 179 0.59 -10.67 -18.42
CA LEU A 179 -0.28 -9.99 -17.45
C LEU A 179 -1.70 -10.57 -17.51
N ASN A 180 -2.31 -10.80 -16.35
CA ASN A 180 -3.72 -11.17 -16.22
C ASN A 180 -4.62 -10.10 -16.83
N ASP A 181 -5.78 -10.47 -17.37
CA ASP A 181 -6.72 -9.51 -17.97
C ASP A 181 -7.25 -8.47 -16.98
N ARG A 182 -7.30 -8.83 -15.70
CA ARG A 182 -7.61 -7.95 -14.58
C ARG A 182 -6.37 -7.40 -13.85
N GLY A 183 -5.18 -7.66 -14.40
CA GLY A 183 -3.92 -7.26 -13.82
C GLY A 183 -3.56 -5.79 -14.04
N SER A 184 -2.53 -5.34 -13.35
CA SER A 184 -2.01 -3.96 -13.40
C SER A 184 -0.52 -3.93 -13.70
N PHE A 185 -0.09 -2.94 -14.49
CA PHE A 185 1.29 -2.70 -14.82
C PHE A 185 1.72 -1.31 -14.36
N PHE A 186 2.75 -1.23 -13.51
CA PHE A 186 3.35 0.01 -13.04
C PHE A 186 4.74 0.19 -13.64
N LEU A 187 4.92 1.27 -14.39
CA LEU A 187 6.15 1.61 -15.07
C LEU A 187 6.75 2.88 -14.49
N ASN A 188 7.87 2.77 -13.79
CA ASN A 188 8.61 3.92 -13.27
C ASN A 188 9.63 4.42 -14.30
N LEU A 189 9.54 5.70 -14.64
CA LEU A 189 10.42 6.36 -15.60
C LEU A 189 10.81 7.77 -15.15
N GLY A 190 12.08 8.09 -15.30
CA GLY A 190 12.58 9.46 -15.18
C GLY A 190 12.92 10.05 -16.54
N ASP A 191 12.75 11.37 -16.67
CA ASP A 191 13.09 12.09 -17.91
C ASP A 191 14.56 12.51 -17.95
N THR A 192 15.05 12.87 -19.12
CA THR A 192 16.43 13.29 -19.34
C THR A 192 16.53 14.54 -20.20
N PHE A 193 17.58 15.32 -19.99
CA PHE A 193 17.98 16.43 -20.86
C PHE A 193 19.01 15.94 -21.88
N TYR A 194 18.82 16.35 -23.13
CA TYR A 194 19.77 16.16 -24.19
C TYR A 194 19.98 17.48 -24.94
N ASN A 195 21.22 17.92 -25.05
CA ASN A 195 21.56 19.24 -25.61
C ASN A 195 20.73 20.40 -25.02
N GLY A 196 20.54 20.41 -23.69
CA GLY A 196 19.78 21.43 -22.98
C GLY A 196 18.26 21.33 -23.11
N ASN A 197 17.74 20.38 -23.89
CA ASN A 197 16.31 20.18 -24.14
C ASN A 197 15.79 18.96 -23.35
N LEU A 198 14.70 19.14 -22.59
CA LEU A 198 14.00 18.04 -21.92
C LEU A 198 13.29 17.18 -22.96
N GLN A 199 13.58 15.88 -22.94
CA GLN A 199 13.18 14.97 -24.04
C GLN A 199 11.76 14.43 -23.93
N ASN A 200 11.12 14.58 -22.76
CA ASN A 200 9.77 14.08 -22.49
C ASN A 200 9.61 12.56 -22.77
N VAL A 201 10.71 11.83 -22.56
CA VAL A 201 10.78 10.38 -22.85
C VAL A 201 9.69 9.59 -22.13
N PRO A 202 9.40 9.80 -20.83
CA PRO A 202 8.39 9.01 -20.11
C PRO A 202 7.02 9.07 -20.79
N HIS A 203 6.53 10.26 -21.14
CA HIS A 203 5.21 10.43 -21.75
C HIS A 203 5.16 9.88 -23.18
N ARG A 204 6.25 10.01 -23.92
CA ARG A 204 6.34 9.47 -25.29
C ARG A 204 6.31 7.94 -25.29
N VAL A 205 6.96 7.29 -24.31
CA VAL A 205 6.84 5.84 -24.08
C VAL A 205 5.40 5.45 -23.80
N ILE A 206 4.69 6.21 -22.94
CA ILE A 206 3.29 5.92 -22.62
C ILE A 206 2.38 6.06 -23.82
N LEU A 207 2.55 7.12 -24.63
CA LEU A 207 1.79 7.26 -25.87
C LEU A 207 2.01 6.06 -26.80
N LYS A 208 3.26 5.57 -26.91
CA LYS A 208 3.56 4.37 -27.70
C LYS A 208 2.91 3.11 -27.15
N LEU A 209 2.90 2.92 -25.82
CA LEU A 209 2.20 1.81 -25.18
C LEU A 209 0.67 1.91 -25.38
N GLN A 210 0.09 3.11 -25.36
CA GLN A 210 -1.33 3.32 -25.65
C GLN A 210 -1.69 2.94 -27.09
N GLU A 211 -0.82 3.24 -28.07
CA GLU A 211 -0.96 2.77 -29.46
C GLU A 211 -0.96 1.23 -29.56
N GLN A 212 -0.25 0.55 -28.64
CA GLN A 212 -0.26 -0.90 -28.51
C GLN A 212 -1.47 -1.44 -27.73
N GLY A 213 -2.42 -0.56 -27.38
CA GLY A 213 -3.68 -0.91 -26.71
C GLY A 213 -3.57 -1.07 -25.18
N TRP A 214 -2.58 -0.46 -24.53
CA TRP A 214 -2.58 -0.28 -23.09
C TRP A 214 -3.52 0.87 -22.69
N ILE A 215 -4.15 0.76 -21.52
CA ILE A 215 -5.01 1.80 -20.95
C ILE A 215 -4.26 2.47 -19.80
N LEU A 216 -3.95 3.76 -19.93
CA LEU A 216 -3.35 4.55 -18.85
C LEU A 216 -4.42 4.90 -17.82
N ARG A 217 -4.25 4.46 -16.58
CA ARG A 217 -5.17 4.70 -15.46
C ARG A 217 -4.77 5.94 -14.66
N ASN A 218 -3.49 6.04 -14.30
CA ASN A 218 -2.93 7.17 -13.55
C ASN A 218 -1.51 7.47 -14.00
N THR A 219 -1.15 8.74 -13.88
CA THR A 219 0.23 9.22 -13.87
C THR A 219 0.54 9.67 -12.45
N ILE A 220 1.35 8.89 -11.75
CA ILE A 220 1.75 9.16 -10.38
C ILE A 220 3.06 9.93 -10.42
N ILE A 221 3.14 11.05 -9.70
CA ILE A 221 4.36 11.83 -9.52
C ILE A 221 5.01 11.41 -8.21
N TRP A 222 6.13 10.72 -8.29
CA TRP A 222 6.97 10.43 -7.13
C TRP A 222 7.97 11.56 -6.90
N SER A 223 7.73 12.39 -5.90
CA SER A 223 8.61 13.48 -5.47
C SER A 223 9.79 12.90 -4.67
N LYS A 224 11.01 13.23 -5.09
CA LYS A 224 12.23 12.77 -4.42
C LYS A 224 12.55 13.68 -3.23
N THR A 225 12.69 13.10 -2.05
CA THR A 225 13.07 13.84 -0.84
C THR A 225 14.50 14.40 -0.90
N ASN A 226 15.40 13.72 -1.64
CA ASN A 226 16.78 14.16 -1.81
C ASN A 226 17.20 14.04 -3.29
N PRO A 227 16.75 14.93 -4.18
CA PRO A 227 17.12 14.91 -5.58
C PRO A 227 18.61 15.23 -5.75
N LYS A 228 19.28 14.58 -6.73
CA LYS A 228 20.66 14.91 -7.08
C LYS A 228 20.75 16.36 -7.52
N PRO A 229 21.59 17.19 -6.91
CA PRO A 229 21.76 18.58 -7.33
C PRO A 229 22.14 18.69 -8.80
N SER A 230 21.56 19.63 -9.52
CA SER A 230 21.93 19.97 -10.90
C SER A 230 22.95 21.12 -10.88
N SER A 231 24.00 21.00 -11.69
CA SER A 231 24.94 22.10 -11.95
C SER A 231 24.44 23.11 -12.98
N SER A 232 23.29 22.86 -13.59
CA SER A 232 22.70 23.75 -14.59
C SER A 232 22.30 25.07 -13.97
N LYS A 233 22.60 26.18 -14.70
CA LYS A 233 22.19 27.54 -14.32
C LYS A 233 20.96 28.04 -15.08
N SER A 234 20.45 27.25 -16.03
CA SER A 234 19.39 27.66 -16.95
C SER A 234 18.09 26.85 -16.84
N ASN A 235 18.07 25.81 -16.00
CA ASN A 235 16.89 24.98 -15.77
C ASN A 235 16.81 24.48 -14.32
N LEU A 236 15.61 24.10 -13.90
CA LEU A 236 15.37 23.59 -12.56
C LEU A 236 15.96 22.18 -12.37
N THR A 237 16.31 21.85 -11.14
CA THR A 237 16.75 20.52 -10.77
C THR A 237 15.57 19.52 -10.85
N PRO A 238 15.68 18.44 -11.62
CA PRO A 238 14.65 17.39 -11.64
C PRO A 238 14.50 16.76 -10.25
N SER A 239 13.31 16.91 -9.66
CA SER A 239 13.04 16.48 -8.29
C SER A 239 11.95 15.41 -8.19
N TYR A 240 11.53 14.84 -9.30
CA TYR A 240 10.51 13.79 -9.34
C TYR A 240 10.77 12.78 -10.46
N GLU A 241 10.09 11.65 -10.37
CA GLU A 241 9.95 10.67 -11.44
C GLU A 241 8.46 10.32 -11.60
N PHE A 242 8.13 9.70 -12.74
CA PHE A 242 6.78 9.25 -13.02
C PHE A 242 6.63 7.77 -12.74
N ILE A 243 5.48 7.36 -12.19
CA ILE A 243 5.04 5.98 -12.13
C ILE A 243 3.70 5.92 -12.86
N PHE A 244 3.68 5.24 -14.00
CA PHE A 244 2.48 5.10 -14.82
C PHE A 244 1.75 3.82 -14.46
N HIS A 245 0.47 3.93 -14.12
CA HIS A 245 -0.40 2.78 -13.91
C HIS A 245 -1.14 2.46 -15.20
N LEU A 246 -0.88 1.29 -15.74
CA LEU A 246 -1.43 0.77 -17.00
C LEU A 246 -2.23 -0.51 -16.75
N THR A 247 -3.26 -0.74 -17.57
CA THR A 247 -4.08 -1.95 -17.54
C THR A 247 -4.40 -2.41 -18.96
N LYS A 248 -4.83 -3.68 -19.11
CA LYS A 248 -5.31 -4.22 -20.40
C LYS A 248 -6.76 -3.85 -20.67
N SER A 249 -7.56 -3.68 -19.62
CA SER A 249 -8.99 -3.38 -19.70
C SER A 249 -9.42 -2.35 -18.67
N MET A 250 -10.65 -1.85 -18.78
CA MET A 250 -11.25 -0.97 -17.77
C MET A 250 -11.66 -1.73 -16.51
N GLU A 251 -11.85 -3.05 -16.62
CA GLU A 251 -12.15 -3.95 -15.51
C GLU A 251 -10.85 -4.59 -15.01
N TYR A 252 -10.34 -4.10 -13.90
CA TYR A 252 -9.12 -4.60 -13.27
C TYR A 252 -9.29 -4.70 -11.75
N ASP A 253 -8.46 -5.51 -11.11
CA ASP A 253 -8.51 -5.66 -9.66
C ASP A 253 -7.84 -4.49 -8.98
N TYR A 254 -8.59 -3.81 -8.10
CA TYR A 254 -8.10 -2.65 -7.37
C TYR A 254 -8.62 -2.63 -5.93
N TYR A 255 -7.71 -2.57 -4.98
CA TYR A 255 -7.97 -2.55 -3.54
C TYR A 255 -7.54 -1.17 -2.98
N PRO A 256 -8.46 -0.21 -2.87
CA PRO A 256 -8.09 1.17 -2.55
C PRO A 256 -7.44 1.31 -1.18
N THR A 257 -6.27 1.92 -1.15
CA THR A 257 -5.62 2.36 0.09
C THR A 257 -6.14 3.74 0.45
N LEU A 258 -6.74 3.86 1.63
CA LEU A 258 -7.30 5.13 2.11
C LEU A 258 -6.26 5.87 2.96
N THR A 259 -6.08 7.15 2.68
CA THR A 259 -5.29 8.06 3.51
C THR A 259 -6.16 8.73 4.55
N LYS A 260 -5.56 9.13 5.69
CA LYS A 260 -6.26 9.84 6.74
C LYS A 260 -6.90 11.14 6.20
N LEU A 261 -8.08 11.46 6.71
CA LEU A 261 -8.68 12.77 6.47
C LEU A 261 -7.85 13.86 7.17
N SER A 262 -7.76 15.02 6.53
CA SER A 262 -7.23 16.21 7.20
C SER A 262 -8.09 16.55 8.43
N GLU A 263 -7.49 17.01 9.51
CA GLU A 263 -8.20 17.50 10.70
C GLU A 263 -9.18 18.63 10.37
N LYS A 264 -8.94 19.36 9.29
CA LYS A 264 -9.80 20.42 8.77
C LYS A 264 -10.99 19.89 7.96
N THR A 265 -11.02 18.60 7.62
CA THR A 265 -12.11 18.01 6.82
C THR A 265 -13.34 17.87 7.69
N LYS A 266 -14.32 18.74 7.48
CA LYS A 266 -15.61 18.74 8.18
C LYS A 266 -16.74 18.46 7.20
N PRO A 267 -17.87 17.90 7.67
CA PRO A 267 -19.10 17.87 6.88
C PRO A 267 -19.44 19.29 6.40
N SER A 268 -19.74 19.41 5.13
CA SER A 268 -20.10 20.71 4.54
C SER A 268 -21.27 20.56 3.59
N LEU A 269 -22.07 21.62 3.49
CA LEU A 269 -23.03 21.73 2.41
C LEU A 269 -22.25 22.01 1.11
N PRO A 270 -22.61 21.35 -0.01
CA PRO A 270 -22.00 21.68 -1.29
C PRO A 270 -22.31 23.15 -1.64
N PRO A 271 -21.40 23.83 -2.36
CA PRO A 271 -21.66 25.18 -2.83
C PRO A 271 -22.95 25.17 -3.68
N ARG A 272 -23.81 26.16 -3.50
CA ARG A 272 -25.02 26.32 -4.32
C ARG A 272 -24.60 26.53 -5.77
N HIS A 273 -24.84 25.56 -6.63
CA HIS A 273 -24.65 25.73 -8.06
C HIS A 273 -25.87 26.41 -8.67
N ARG A 274 -25.63 27.49 -9.40
CA ARG A 274 -26.63 28.13 -10.24
C ARG A 274 -26.89 27.22 -11.44
N SER A 275 -28.13 26.80 -11.67
CA SER A 275 -28.49 26.08 -12.89
C SER A 275 -28.28 26.99 -14.12
N VAL A 276 -28.22 26.40 -15.31
CA VAL A 276 -28.13 27.14 -16.57
C VAL A 276 -29.28 28.15 -16.73
N ASN A 277 -30.43 27.91 -16.07
CA ASN A 277 -31.60 28.76 -16.08
C ASN A 277 -31.64 29.77 -14.92
N GLY A 278 -30.58 29.91 -14.13
CA GLY A 278 -30.49 30.89 -13.07
C GLY A 278 -31.17 30.51 -11.76
N GLU A 279 -31.78 29.33 -11.68
CA GLU A 279 -32.41 28.81 -10.45
C GLU A 279 -31.41 28.05 -9.60
N TYR A 280 -31.56 28.13 -8.26
CA TYR A 280 -30.72 27.35 -7.34
C TYR A 280 -31.33 25.96 -7.18
N SER A 281 -30.53 24.92 -7.45
CA SER A 281 -30.93 23.54 -7.15
C SER A 281 -31.07 23.35 -5.63
N ASN A 282 -32.24 22.94 -5.18
CA ASN A 282 -32.55 22.68 -3.77
C ASN A 282 -32.22 21.23 -3.34
N SER A 283 -31.73 20.38 -4.22
CA SER A 283 -31.32 19.02 -3.87
C SER A 283 -29.88 19.02 -3.33
N ILE A 284 -29.72 19.44 -2.10
CA ILE A 284 -28.42 19.56 -1.46
C ILE A 284 -28.27 18.39 -0.49
N SER A 285 -27.57 17.34 -0.93
CA SER A 285 -27.07 16.35 0.01
C SER A 285 -25.82 16.89 0.69
N PRO A 286 -25.76 16.92 2.03
CA PRO A 286 -24.56 17.33 2.73
C PRO A 286 -23.39 16.39 2.39
N TYR A 287 -22.20 16.96 2.16
CA TYR A 287 -21.00 16.17 2.06
C TYR A 287 -20.64 15.61 3.43
N ILE A 288 -20.75 14.29 3.55
CA ILE A 288 -20.32 13.55 4.75
C ILE A 288 -19.00 12.88 4.41
N PRO A 289 -17.87 13.28 5.02
CA PRO A 289 -16.59 12.63 4.77
C PRO A 289 -16.65 11.15 5.12
N ASN A 290 -16.02 10.30 4.30
CA ASN A 290 -15.87 8.89 4.64
C ASN A 290 -14.97 8.77 5.88
N ILE A 291 -15.52 8.26 6.97
CA ILE A 291 -14.81 8.08 8.25
C ILE A 291 -13.56 7.18 8.14
N LYS A 292 -13.54 6.30 7.14
CA LYS A 292 -12.38 5.43 6.86
C LYS A 292 -11.22 6.17 6.19
N GLY A 293 -11.45 7.37 5.67
CA GLY A 293 -10.44 8.17 4.97
C GLY A 293 -10.87 8.57 3.55
N LYS A 294 -9.93 9.15 2.81
CA LYS A 294 -10.10 9.52 1.40
C LYS A 294 -9.18 8.65 0.53
N ASN A 295 -9.54 8.51 -0.75
CA ASN A 295 -8.67 7.88 -1.72
C ASN A 295 -7.31 8.59 -1.76
N MET A 296 -6.24 7.80 -1.90
CA MET A 296 -4.90 8.32 -2.07
C MET A 296 -4.79 9.11 -3.36
N GLY A 297 -4.09 10.24 -3.31
CA GLY A 297 -3.77 11.04 -4.50
C GLY A 297 -2.61 10.44 -5.30
N ASP A 298 -2.42 10.98 -6.51
CA ASP A 298 -1.37 10.58 -7.45
C ASP A 298 -0.08 11.42 -7.34
N TYR A 299 0.03 12.28 -6.33
CA TYR A 299 1.25 13.00 -5.97
C TYR A 299 1.83 12.40 -4.68
N TRP A 300 2.94 11.67 -4.81
CA TRP A 300 3.60 10.96 -3.72
C TRP A 300 4.83 11.73 -3.24
N ASN A 301 4.65 12.44 -2.15
CA ASN A 301 5.67 13.20 -1.46
C ASN A 301 6.23 12.42 -0.25
N GLU A 302 6.99 13.09 0.61
CA GLU A 302 7.59 12.53 1.83
C GLU A 302 6.58 11.97 2.85
N ASP A 303 5.32 12.41 2.80
CA ASP A 303 4.25 11.86 3.66
C ASP A 303 3.84 10.44 3.25
N ILE A 304 4.03 10.10 1.97
CA ILE A 304 3.66 8.81 1.37
C ILE A 304 4.91 7.93 1.22
N VAL A 305 6.01 8.50 0.68
CA VAL A 305 7.29 7.80 0.46
C VAL A 305 8.35 8.44 1.34
N ARG A 306 8.61 7.86 2.51
CA ARG A 306 9.45 8.44 3.56
C ARG A 306 10.92 8.08 3.45
N THR A 307 11.25 7.01 2.76
CA THR A 307 12.62 6.47 2.76
C THR A 307 13.46 7.12 1.66
N SER A 308 14.55 7.75 2.06
CA SER A 308 15.61 8.18 1.13
C SER A 308 16.45 6.97 0.71
N VAL A 309 16.72 6.83 -0.57
CA VAL A 309 17.59 5.77 -1.14
C VAL A 309 18.99 5.77 -0.49
N ALA A 310 19.46 6.94 -0.04
CA ALA A 310 20.78 7.09 0.60
C ALA A 310 20.91 6.30 1.93
N ASN A 311 19.80 5.96 2.59
CA ASN A 311 19.82 5.22 3.85
C ASN A 311 19.75 3.70 3.68
N GLN A 312 19.52 3.21 2.47
CA GLN A 312 19.59 1.79 2.16
C GLN A 312 21.05 1.42 1.78
N LYS A 313 21.91 1.26 2.77
CA LYS A 313 23.19 0.55 2.58
C LYS A 313 22.86 -0.92 2.37
N LEU A 314 22.56 -1.27 1.13
CA LEU A 314 22.52 -2.66 0.70
C LEU A 314 23.98 -3.13 0.62
N ASN A 315 24.38 -4.03 1.51
CA ASN A 315 25.64 -4.79 1.40
C ASN A 315 25.50 -5.78 0.23
N ILE A 316 25.46 -5.27 -0.98
CA ILE A 316 25.49 -6.08 -2.20
C ILE A 316 26.85 -5.83 -2.84
N GLU A 317 27.66 -6.86 -2.94
CA GLU A 317 28.88 -6.82 -3.76
C GLU A 317 28.48 -6.62 -5.22
N GLY A 318 28.80 -5.46 -5.74
CA GLY A 318 28.46 -5.02 -7.09
C GLY A 318 27.67 -3.71 -7.07
N GLU A 319 28.21 -2.68 -7.70
CA GLU A 319 27.57 -1.38 -7.80
C GLU A 319 26.24 -1.47 -8.56
N HIS A 320 25.12 -1.57 -7.81
CA HIS A 320 23.80 -1.35 -8.41
C HIS A 320 23.55 0.16 -8.41
N PRO A 321 23.49 0.79 -9.58
CA PRO A 321 23.60 2.25 -9.68
C PRO A 321 22.38 3.03 -9.19
N ALA A 322 21.21 2.41 -8.92
CA ALA A 322 20.00 3.15 -8.51
C ALA A 322 18.88 2.30 -7.91
N PRO A 323 19.02 1.83 -6.67
CA PRO A 323 17.86 1.26 -5.98
C PRO A 323 16.81 2.35 -5.74
N PHE A 324 15.54 2.03 -5.89
CA PHE A 324 14.43 2.89 -5.51
C PHE A 324 13.84 2.45 -4.16
N PRO A 325 13.13 3.35 -3.42
CA PRO A 325 12.53 3.01 -2.14
C PRO A 325 11.49 1.89 -2.27
N GLU A 326 11.44 1.00 -1.28
CA GLU A 326 10.45 -0.09 -1.27
C GLU A 326 9.01 0.43 -1.19
N GLU A 327 8.78 1.61 -0.62
CA GLU A 327 7.46 2.20 -0.46
C GLU A 327 6.77 2.47 -1.80
N ILE A 328 7.51 2.88 -2.84
CA ILE A 328 6.89 3.11 -4.16
C ILE A 328 6.39 1.84 -4.83
N ILE A 329 6.88 0.67 -4.38
CA ILE A 329 6.46 -0.65 -4.86
C ILE A 329 5.35 -1.21 -3.97
N THR A 330 5.47 -1.01 -2.66
CA THR A 330 4.56 -1.57 -1.65
C THR A 330 3.11 -1.17 -1.92
N LEU A 331 2.88 0.11 -2.23
CA LEU A 331 1.53 0.62 -2.47
C LEU A 331 0.88 0.01 -3.73
N PRO A 332 1.52 0.03 -4.92
CA PRO A 332 1.01 -0.64 -6.10
C PRO A 332 0.66 -2.12 -5.88
N ILE A 333 1.56 -2.88 -5.26
CA ILE A 333 1.34 -4.31 -5.00
C ILE A 333 0.14 -4.53 -4.08
N LEU A 334 0.01 -3.77 -2.99
CA LEU A 334 -1.13 -3.87 -2.08
C LEU A 334 -2.45 -3.48 -2.75
N GLN A 335 -2.42 -2.53 -3.69
CA GLN A 335 -3.61 -2.02 -4.36
C GLN A 335 -4.08 -2.92 -5.51
N THR A 336 -3.24 -3.81 -6.03
CA THR A 336 -3.57 -4.55 -7.27
C THR A 336 -3.33 -6.06 -7.19
N SER A 337 -2.91 -6.56 -6.02
CA SER A 337 -2.70 -8.00 -5.81
C SER A 337 -3.12 -8.47 -4.44
N LYS A 338 -3.42 -9.76 -4.32
CA LYS A 338 -3.64 -10.51 -3.09
C LYS A 338 -2.41 -11.33 -2.71
N GLU A 339 -2.40 -11.87 -1.49
CA GLU A 339 -1.38 -12.84 -1.07
C GLU A 339 -1.30 -14.02 -2.05
N PHE A 340 -0.07 -14.51 -2.28
CA PHE A 340 0.30 -15.60 -3.19
C PHE A 340 0.15 -15.31 -4.69
N GLU A 341 -0.46 -14.20 -5.11
CA GLU A 341 -0.50 -13.82 -6.52
C GLU A 341 0.90 -13.45 -7.03
N LEU A 342 1.12 -13.69 -8.32
CA LEU A 342 2.43 -13.53 -8.95
C LEU A 342 2.68 -12.08 -9.37
N ILE A 343 3.82 -11.56 -8.95
CA ILE A 343 4.33 -10.23 -9.30
C ILE A 343 5.56 -10.40 -10.20
N LEU A 344 5.63 -9.60 -11.26
CA LEU A 344 6.75 -9.61 -12.21
C LEU A 344 7.55 -8.30 -12.17
N ASP A 345 8.87 -8.42 -12.21
CA ASP A 345 9.78 -7.32 -12.57
C ASP A 345 10.65 -7.74 -13.76
N PRO A 346 10.35 -7.24 -14.99
CA PRO A 346 11.13 -7.56 -16.18
C PRO A 346 12.53 -6.91 -16.22
N PHE A 347 12.86 -6.00 -15.29
CA PHE A 347 14.18 -5.38 -15.14
C PHE A 347 14.60 -5.39 -13.68
N MET A 348 14.70 -6.60 -13.10
CA MET A 348 14.74 -6.84 -11.67
C MET A 348 15.88 -6.11 -10.93
N GLY A 349 17.02 -5.92 -11.58
CA GLY A 349 18.18 -5.28 -10.97
C GLY A 349 18.61 -5.97 -9.68
N SER A 350 18.60 -5.24 -8.55
CA SER A 350 18.96 -5.76 -7.22
C SER A 350 17.83 -6.53 -6.52
N GLY A 351 16.71 -6.81 -7.20
CA GLY A 351 15.59 -7.57 -6.65
C GLY A 351 14.75 -6.83 -5.60
N THR A 352 14.67 -5.50 -5.67
CA THR A 352 13.90 -4.71 -4.70
C THR A 352 12.42 -5.09 -4.72
N VAL A 353 11.83 -5.32 -5.91
CA VAL A 353 10.43 -5.77 -6.05
C VAL A 353 10.23 -7.12 -5.37
N GLY A 354 11.15 -8.08 -5.59
CA GLY A 354 11.08 -9.39 -4.95
C GLY A 354 11.12 -9.32 -3.43
N ARG A 355 12.02 -8.51 -2.84
CA ARG A 355 12.06 -8.31 -1.38
C ARG A 355 10.75 -7.74 -0.81
N VAL A 356 10.09 -6.86 -1.56
CA VAL A 356 8.77 -6.34 -1.17
C VAL A 356 7.71 -7.43 -1.27
N CYS A 357 7.76 -8.27 -2.31
CA CYS A 357 6.85 -9.42 -2.46
C CYS A 357 6.93 -10.38 -1.28
N ASP A 358 8.14 -10.71 -0.82
CA ASP A 358 8.34 -11.53 0.38
C ASP A 358 7.67 -10.93 1.62
N LYS A 359 7.94 -9.65 1.87
CA LYS A 359 7.36 -8.94 3.02
C LYS A 359 5.82 -8.92 2.98
N LEU A 360 5.25 -8.98 1.79
CA LEU A 360 3.82 -8.91 1.58
C LEU A 360 3.16 -10.27 1.32
N GLY A 361 3.92 -11.38 1.31
CA GLY A 361 3.40 -12.72 1.04
C GLY A 361 2.93 -12.94 -0.41
N ARG A 362 3.60 -12.30 -1.39
CA ARG A 362 3.34 -12.46 -2.82
C ARG A 362 4.40 -13.34 -3.46
N SER A 363 4.03 -14.07 -4.51
CA SER A 363 5.00 -14.77 -5.36
C SER A 363 5.69 -13.78 -6.29
N PHE A 364 6.94 -14.07 -6.66
CA PHE A 364 7.75 -13.16 -7.47
C PHE A 364 8.42 -13.88 -8.63
N VAL A 365 8.52 -13.19 -9.76
CA VAL A 365 9.36 -13.57 -10.89
C VAL A 365 10.11 -12.35 -11.40
N GLY A 366 11.42 -12.51 -11.64
CA GLY A 366 12.29 -11.43 -12.09
C GLY A 366 13.18 -11.85 -13.25
N TYR A 367 13.51 -10.90 -14.12
CA TYR A 367 14.44 -11.04 -15.23
C TYR A 367 15.55 -9.99 -15.11
N ASP A 368 16.80 -10.40 -15.34
CA ASP A 368 17.96 -9.50 -15.50
C ASP A 368 19.02 -10.19 -16.34
N LEU A 369 19.77 -9.41 -17.11
CA LEU A 369 20.90 -9.93 -17.89
C LEU A 369 22.09 -10.32 -17.00
N ARG A 370 22.20 -9.68 -15.83
CA ARG A 370 23.27 -9.92 -14.86
C ARG A 370 22.90 -11.09 -13.96
N LYS A 371 23.93 -11.76 -13.45
CA LYS A 371 23.77 -12.80 -12.44
C LYS A 371 23.27 -12.14 -11.14
N PHE A 372 22.16 -12.61 -10.64
CA PHE A 372 21.69 -12.28 -9.31
C PHE A 372 22.41 -13.19 -8.30
N ILE A 373 23.01 -12.61 -7.27
CA ILE A 373 23.74 -13.33 -6.21
C ILE A 373 22.97 -13.21 -4.91
#